data_b8b511872a2d4d1993031a05bd6c8967
#
_entry.id   b8b511872a2d4d1993031a05bd6c8967
#
_cell.length_a   1.000
_cell.length_b   1.000
_cell.length_c   1.000
_cell.angle_alpha   90.00
_cell.angle_beta   90.00
_cell.angle_gamma   90.00
#
_symmetry.space_group_name_H-M   'P 1'
#
loop_
_entity.id
_entity.type
_entity.pdbx_description
1 polymer ?
#
loop_
_entity_poly.entity_id
_entity_poly.type
_entity_poly.pdbx_seq_one_letter_code
_entity_poly.pdbx_strand_id
1 'polypeptide(L)'
;MPVLIDGAAWGVLEVDSTEPRDFSEDTTDFLTAAAAMIGTFVQRHNARPDEEARLMAAAAEAQKREVLLREMQHRVKNNFQLVLASISTQKRRSSVEEVHRALDYIASRINAISLAHDQLAPRQDGRTVKLSDYIRALCSAIRQQIEGVEVDVKSDELELSIDRAVPIGLILDETAINSIKHAFGPAGGRISVSLEGGIGYGEARLTVTDNGRGIRNLSEHGSGLKLVTSLAKQIGGTIEQKSYDSGTTTSLRFPLIT
;
A
#
# COMPACT_ATOMS: atom_id res chain seq x y z
N MET A 1 10.35 28.67 -53.66
CA MET A 1 9.54 27.61 -53.06
C MET A 1 9.25 27.96 -51.60
N PRO A 2 8.01 27.97 -51.14
CA PRO A 2 7.71 28.22 -49.74
C PRO A 2 8.14 27.05 -48.87
N VAL A 3 8.76 27.35 -47.72
CA VAL A 3 9.02 26.42 -46.65
C VAL A 3 7.84 26.52 -45.69
N LEU A 4 7.08 25.41 -45.53
CA LEU A 4 5.88 25.37 -44.72
C LEU A 4 6.14 24.68 -43.38
N ILE A 5 5.60 25.23 -42.30
CA ILE A 5 5.53 24.61 -40.99
C ILE A 5 4.06 24.63 -40.57
N ASP A 6 3.47 23.48 -40.26
CA ASP A 6 2.04 23.32 -39.92
C ASP A 6 1.09 23.96 -40.93
N GLY A 7 1.45 23.91 -42.24
CA GLY A 7 0.67 24.49 -43.31
C GLY A 7 0.81 26.01 -43.48
N ALA A 8 1.52 26.69 -42.59
CA ALA A 8 1.82 28.13 -42.72
C ALA A 8 3.20 28.39 -43.33
N ALA A 9 3.33 29.44 -44.15
CA ALA A 9 4.59 29.82 -44.75
C ALA A 9 5.54 30.37 -43.66
N TRP A 10 6.64 29.65 -43.41
CA TRP A 10 7.71 30.05 -42.48
C TRP A 10 8.84 30.80 -43.16
N GLY A 11 9.14 30.45 -44.40
CA GLY A 11 10.20 31.04 -45.16
C GLY A 11 10.08 30.70 -46.66
N VAL A 12 11.03 31.19 -47.43
CA VAL A 12 11.13 30.94 -48.89
C VAL A 12 12.52 30.39 -49.20
N LEU A 13 12.57 29.29 -49.95
CA LEU A 13 13.78 28.78 -50.55
C LEU A 13 13.88 29.37 -51.98
N GLU A 14 14.92 30.14 -52.22
CA GLU A 14 15.16 30.82 -53.51
C GLU A 14 16.45 30.28 -54.15
N VAL A 15 16.43 30.16 -55.48
CA VAL A 15 17.58 29.74 -56.28
C VAL A 15 17.70 30.67 -57.41
N ASP A 16 18.87 31.27 -57.52
CA ASP A 16 19.26 32.20 -58.60
C ASP A 16 20.20 31.56 -59.63
N SER A 17 20.14 32.03 -60.87
CA SER A 17 21.07 31.67 -61.95
C SER A 17 21.74 32.92 -62.50
N THR A 18 23.04 32.82 -62.76
CA THR A 18 23.83 33.90 -63.41
C THR A 18 23.59 34.06 -64.93
N GLU A 19 22.90 33.04 -65.50
CA GLU A 19 22.55 33.06 -66.92
C GLU A 19 21.03 32.86 -67.04
N PRO A 20 20.39 33.52 -68.02
CA PRO A 20 18.98 33.30 -68.32
C PRO A 20 18.73 31.83 -68.72
N ARG A 21 17.95 31.11 -67.90
CA ARG A 21 17.53 29.75 -68.19
C ARG A 21 16.21 29.43 -67.47
N ASP A 22 15.46 28.50 -68.06
CA ASP A 22 14.33 27.91 -67.43
C ASP A 22 14.82 26.79 -66.51
N PHE A 23 14.23 26.69 -65.35
CA PHE A 23 14.45 25.56 -64.39
C PHE A 23 13.69 24.35 -64.86
N SER A 24 14.37 23.19 -64.92
CA SER A 24 13.71 21.92 -65.26
C SER A 24 12.74 21.46 -64.15
N GLU A 25 11.82 20.57 -64.55
CA GLU A 25 10.92 19.93 -63.56
C GLU A 25 11.68 19.24 -62.46
N ASP A 26 12.79 18.54 -62.74
CA ASP A 26 13.69 17.91 -61.76
C ASP A 26 14.22 18.91 -60.72
N THR A 27 14.55 20.14 -61.18
CA THR A 27 15.04 21.21 -60.30
C THR A 27 13.92 21.70 -59.37
N THR A 28 12.73 21.81 -59.89
CA THR A 28 11.53 22.21 -59.11
C THR A 28 11.17 21.16 -58.10
N ASP A 29 11.19 19.87 -58.45
CA ASP A 29 10.95 18.74 -57.55
C ASP A 29 12.00 18.65 -56.45
N PHE A 30 13.28 18.83 -56.80
CA PHE A 30 14.36 18.90 -55.81
C PHE A 30 14.15 20.04 -54.80
N LEU A 31 13.80 21.24 -55.26
CA LEU A 31 13.57 22.39 -54.39
C LEU A 31 12.33 22.17 -53.49
N THR A 32 11.33 21.53 -54.04
CA THR A 32 10.12 21.16 -53.26
C THR A 32 10.44 20.17 -52.13
N ALA A 33 11.22 19.14 -52.43
CA ALA A 33 11.70 18.18 -51.46
C ALA A 33 12.61 18.84 -50.41
N ALA A 34 13.53 19.71 -50.84
CA ALA A 34 14.42 20.44 -49.92
C ALA A 34 13.62 21.38 -48.98
N ALA A 35 12.65 22.12 -49.51
CA ALA A 35 11.79 22.99 -48.72
C ALA A 35 10.99 22.20 -47.69
N ALA A 36 10.44 21.02 -48.04
CA ALA A 36 9.74 20.13 -47.15
C ALA A 36 10.66 19.56 -46.04
N MET A 37 11.90 19.16 -46.40
CA MET A 37 12.89 18.71 -45.40
C MET A 37 13.27 19.81 -44.42
N ILE A 38 13.50 21.04 -44.88
CA ILE A 38 13.80 22.20 -44.02
C ILE A 38 12.63 22.47 -43.09
N GLY A 39 11.40 22.48 -43.61
CA GLY A 39 10.18 22.67 -42.79
C GLY A 39 10.07 21.62 -41.68
N THR A 40 10.26 20.34 -42.01
CA THR A 40 10.22 19.23 -41.04
C THR A 40 11.35 19.33 -40.00
N PHE A 41 12.56 19.71 -40.43
CA PHE A 41 13.69 19.89 -39.52
C PHE A 41 13.43 21.02 -38.51
N VAL A 42 12.97 22.19 -38.99
CA VAL A 42 12.66 23.33 -38.12
C VAL A 42 11.53 23.03 -37.19
N GLN A 43 10.48 22.37 -37.66
CA GLN A 43 9.35 21.93 -36.82
C GLN A 43 9.81 21.01 -35.68
N ARG A 44 10.63 20.00 -35.99
CA ARG A 44 11.19 19.09 -34.96
C ARG A 44 12.11 19.81 -33.98
N HIS A 45 12.91 20.78 -34.47
CA HIS A 45 13.83 21.52 -33.62
C HIS A 45 13.08 22.43 -32.64
N ASN A 46 12.01 23.08 -33.11
CA ASN A 46 11.20 23.97 -32.29
C ASN A 46 10.28 23.20 -31.29
N ALA A 47 9.89 21.99 -31.63
CA ALA A 47 9.04 21.15 -30.74
C ALA A 47 9.83 20.53 -29.54
N ARG A 48 11.15 20.29 -29.72
CA ARG A 48 11.99 19.67 -28.66
C ARG A 48 12.07 20.45 -27.35
N PRO A 49 12.29 21.79 -27.35
CA PRO A 49 12.39 22.55 -26.11
C PRO A 49 11.10 22.53 -25.29
N ASP A 50 9.95 22.54 -25.97
CA ASP A 50 8.63 22.49 -25.34
C ASP A 50 8.36 21.11 -24.68
N GLU A 51 8.77 20.04 -25.30
CA GLU A 51 8.63 18.68 -24.77
C GLU A 51 9.55 18.46 -23.57
N GLU A 52 10.81 18.87 -23.64
CA GLU A 52 11.74 18.81 -22.51
C GLU A 52 11.25 19.66 -21.32
N ALA A 53 10.76 20.86 -21.57
CA ALA A 53 10.19 21.72 -20.51
C ALA A 53 8.96 21.08 -19.85
N ARG A 54 8.08 20.43 -20.61
CA ARG A 54 6.92 19.70 -20.10
C ARG A 54 7.33 18.49 -19.25
N LEU A 55 8.33 17.73 -19.69
CA LEU A 55 8.87 16.59 -18.95
C LEU A 55 9.51 17.04 -17.63
N MET A 56 10.29 18.12 -17.66
CA MET A 56 10.89 18.69 -16.45
C MET A 56 9.84 19.20 -15.48
N ALA A 57 8.79 19.88 -15.96
CA ALA A 57 7.69 20.35 -15.13
C ALA A 57 6.90 19.18 -14.50
N ALA A 58 6.63 18.13 -15.28
CA ALA A 58 5.96 16.93 -14.77
C ALA A 58 6.81 16.18 -13.72
N ALA A 59 8.12 16.08 -13.93
CA ALA A 59 9.05 15.49 -12.97
C ALA A 59 9.12 16.31 -11.68
N ALA A 60 9.18 17.63 -11.75
CA ALA A 60 9.18 18.53 -10.60
C ALA A 60 7.87 18.43 -9.80
N GLU A 61 6.73 18.35 -10.48
CA GLU A 61 5.41 18.17 -9.85
C GLU A 61 5.31 16.80 -9.17
N ALA A 62 5.79 15.72 -9.82
CA ALA A 62 5.83 14.38 -9.22
C ALA A 62 6.71 14.35 -7.95
N GLN A 63 7.88 14.99 -7.99
CA GLN A 63 8.78 15.09 -6.85
C GLN A 63 8.13 15.87 -5.69
N LYS A 64 7.45 16.98 -5.99
CA LYS A 64 6.72 17.77 -4.99
C LYS A 64 5.61 16.96 -4.32
N ARG A 65 4.85 16.18 -5.09
CA ARG A 65 3.82 15.27 -4.56
C ARG A 65 4.42 14.21 -3.64
N GLU A 66 5.55 13.62 -4.02
CA GLU A 66 6.23 12.62 -3.18
C GLU A 66 6.68 13.20 -1.84
N VAL A 67 7.25 14.42 -1.83
CA VAL A 67 7.64 15.10 -0.58
C VAL A 67 6.43 15.37 0.30
N LEU A 68 5.32 15.85 -0.25
CA LEU A 68 4.08 16.11 0.49
C LEU A 68 3.49 14.83 1.08
N LEU A 69 3.48 13.72 0.31
CA LEU A 69 3.00 12.42 0.81
C LEU A 69 3.85 11.93 1.99
N ARG A 70 5.18 12.03 1.91
CA ARG A 70 6.07 11.67 3.03
C ARG A 70 5.80 12.54 4.26
N GLU A 71 5.66 13.84 4.08
CA GLU A 71 5.36 14.73 5.21
C GLU A 71 4.00 14.39 5.85
N MET A 72 2.98 14.08 5.05
CA MET A 72 1.68 13.62 5.57
C MET A 72 1.82 12.31 6.34
N GLN A 73 2.56 11.32 5.83
CA GLN A 73 2.82 10.06 6.53
C GLN A 73 3.51 10.31 7.88
N HIS A 74 4.54 11.16 7.93
CA HIS A 74 5.21 11.53 9.17
C HIS A 74 4.26 12.22 10.16
N ARG A 75 3.38 13.11 9.70
CA ARG A 75 2.38 13.77 10.56
C ARG A 75 1.36 12.77 11.12
N VAL A 76 0.88 11.85 10.29
CA VAL A 76 -0.05 10.79 10.73
C VAL A 76 0.62 9.93 11.82
N LYS A 77 1.86 9.50 11.60
CA LYS A 77 2.63 8.74 12.60
C LYS A 77 2.78 9.50 13.92
N ASN A 78 3.16 10.77 13.87
CA ASN A 78 3.29 11.61 15.07
C ASN A 78 1.95 11.74 15.81
N ASN A 79 0.83 11.87 15.09
CA ASN A 79 -0.49 11.92 15.69
C ASN A 79 -0.83 10.62 16.42
N PHE A 80 -0.54 9.45 15.84
CA PHE A 80 -0.74 8.16 16.52
C PHE A 80 0.12 8.05 17.79
N GLN A 81 1.38 8.51 17.74
CA GLN A 81 2.26 8.50 18.91
C GLN A 81 1.72 9.39 20.04
N LEU A 82 1.17 10.58 19.72
CA LEU A 82 0.54 11.46 20.71
C LEU A 82 -0.69 10.81 21.35
N VAL A 83 -1.53 10.13 20.57
CA VAL A 83 -2.69 9.40 21.07
C VAL A 83 -2.27 8.26 21.99
N LEU A 84 -1.27 7.45 21.60
CA LEU A 84 -0.72 6.37 22.41
C LEU A 84 -0.12 6.88 23.73
N ALA A 85 0.61 8.00 23.69
CA ALA A 85 1.14 8.65 24.90
C ALA A 85 0.02 9.14 25.84
N SER A 86 -1.06 9.68 25.29
CA SER A 86 -2.25 10.08 26.06
C SER A 86 -2.91 8.87 26.74
N ILE A 87 -3.12 7.77 26.01
CA ILE A 87 -3.65 6.52 26.55
C ILE A 87 -2.77 5.99 27.68
N SER A 88 -1.43 5.95 27.49
CA SER A 88 -0.49 5.53 28.52
C SER A 88 -0.55 6.41 29.76
N THR A 89 -0.77 7.71 29.59
CA THR A 89 -0.94 8.66 30.72
C THR A 89 -2.24 8.39 31.46
N GLN A 90 -3.34 8.16 30.80
CA GLN A 90 -4.62 7.81 31.42
C GLN A 90 -4.56 6.46 32.15
N LYS A 91 -3.87 5.47 31.55
CA LYS A 91 -3.65 4.17 32.20
C LYS A 91 -2.92 4.33 33.53
N ARG A 92 -1.84 5.15 33.60
CA ARG A 92 -1.12 5.41 34.87
C ARG A 92 -1.96 6.14 35.93
N ARG A 93 -2.98 6.88 35.51
CA ARG A 93 -3.86 7.64 36.45
C ARG A 93 -5.01 6.80 37.00
N SER A 94 -5.35 5.69 36.34
CA SER A 94 -6.42 4.80 36.78
C SER A 94 -5.85 3.67 37.63
N SER A 95 -6.55 3.30 38.67
CA SER A 95 -6.28 2.08 39.46
C SER A 95 -7.26 0.94 39.12
N VAL A 96 -8.17 1.18 38.17
CA VAL A 96 -9.23 0.23 37.82
C VAL A 96 -8.73 -0.69 36.72
N GLU A 97 -8.66 -2.00 37.00
CA GLU A 97 -8.15 -3.01 36.07
C GLU A 97 -8.97 -3.13 34.79
N GLU A 98 -10.28 -2.90 34.85
CA GLU A 98 -11.15 -2.91 33.67
C GLU A 98 -10.82 -1.74 32.72
N VAL A 99 -10.50 -0.57 33.27
CA VAL A 99 -10.06 0.60 32.52
C VAL A 99 -8.71 0.32 31.86
N HIS A 100 -7.77 -0.31 32.57
CA HIS A 100 -6.48 -0.72 32.01
C HIS A 100 -6.66 -1.63 30.81
N ARG A 101 -7.50 -2.68 30.94
CA ARG A 101 -7.78 -3.60 29.83
C ARG A 101 -8.40 -2.91 28.62
N ALA A 102 -9.35 -1.98 28.86
CA ALA A 102 -9.95 -1.22 27.78
C ALA A 102 -8.94 -0.30 27.07
N LEU A 103 -8.07 0.37 27.82
CA LEU A 103 -7.04 1.26 27.26
C LEU A 103 -5.97 0.46 26.50
N ASP A 104 -5.55 -0.70 27.00
CA ASP A 104 -4.61 -1.59 26.28
C ASP A 104 -5.20 -2.07 24.95
N TYR A 105 -6.49 -2.42 24.97
CA TYR A 105 -7.20 -2.81 23.74
C TYR A 105 -7.22 -1.69 22.70
N ILE A 106 -7.53 -0.45 23.11
CA ILE A 106 -7.53 0.71 22.22
C ILE A 106 -6.11 0.99 21.70
N ALA A 107 -5.10 0.93 22.58
CA ALA A 107 -3.70 1.17 22.22
C ALA A 107 -3.20 0.16 21.18
N SER A 108 -3.52 -1.14 21.34
CA SER A 108 -3.18 -2.19 20.39
C SER A 108 -3.75 -1.90 19.00
N ARG A 109 -5.01 -1.51 18.91
CA ARG A 109 -5.67 -1.17 17.63
C ARG A 109 -5.05 0.04 16.95
N ILE A 110 -4.74 1.10 17.72
CA ILE A 110 -4.06 2.29 17.18
C ILE A 110 -2.67 1.93 16.68
N ASN A 111 -1.95 1.06 17.40
CA ASN A 111 -0.64 0.59 16.98
C ASN A 111 -0.72 -0.21 15.67
N ALA A 112 -1.70 -1.10 15.52
CA ALA A 112 -1.91 -1.84 14.27
C ALA A 112 -2.19 -0.90 13.09
N ILE A 113 -3.04 0.13 13.28
CA ILE A 113 -3.30 1.13 12.25
C ILE A 113 -2.02 1.92 11.91
N SER A 114 -1.25 2.33 12.92
CA SER A 114 0.01 3.06 12.73
C SER A 114 1.01 2.24 11.92
N LEU A 115 1.16 0.95 12.22
CA LEU A 115 2.03 0.04 11.47
C LEU A 115 1.59 -0.12 10.01
N ALA A 116 0.28 -0.15 9.74
CA ALA A 116 -0.22 -0.17 8.36
C ALA A 116 0.17 1.10 7.60
N HIS A 117 0.06 2.27 8.23
CA HIS A 117 0.49 3.54 7.66
C HIS A 117 2.01 3.60 7.41
N ASP A 118 2.82 3.00 8.29
CA ASP A 118 4.28 2.92 8.11
C ASP A 118 4.67 2.04 6.90
N GLN A 119 3.80 1.10 6.51
CA GLN A 119 4.02 0.20 5.36
C GLN A 119 3.42 0.72 4.04
N LEU A 120 2.88 1.95 4.02
CA LEU A 120 2.40 2.55 2.77
C LEU A 120 3.54 2.69 1.78
N ALA A 121 3.41 2.02 0.64
CA ALA A 121 4.39 2.10 -0.43
C ALA A 121 4.41 3.54 -1.00
N PRO A 122 5.59 4.10 -1.32
CA PRO A 122 5.71 5.40 -2.00
C PRO A 122 5.37 5.27 -3.49
N ARG A 123 4.19 4.72 -3.82
CA ARG A 123 3.65 4.62 -5.18
C ARG A 123 2.67 5.76 -5.45
N GLN A 124 2.31 5.96 -6.72
CA GLN A 124 1.59 7.14 -7.23
C GLN A 124 0.28 7.49 -6.49
N ASP A 125 -0.34 6.54 -5.79
CA ASP A 125 -1.57 6.76 -5.04
C ASP A 125 -1.38 6.80 -3.51
N GLY A 126 -0.22 6.35 -2.98
CA GLY A 126 0.07 6.33 -1.53
C GLY A 126 -0.94 5.53 -0.70
N ARG A 127 -1.71 4.62 -1.33
CA ARG A 127 -2.81 3.89 -0.69
C ARG A 127 -2.58 2.38 -0.60
N THR A 128 -1.50 1.88 -1.19
CA THR A 128 -1.20 0.44 -1.26
C THR A 128 -0.19 0.05 -0.19
N VAL A 129 -0.45 -1.06 0.49
CA VAL A 129 0.36 -1.65 1.54
C VAL A 129 0.87 -3.01 1.08
N LYS A 130 2.15 -3.30 1.28
CA LYS A 130 2.67 -4.66 1.21
C LYS A 130 2.18 -5.43 2.43
N LEU A 131 1.15 -6.25 2.23
CA LEU A 131 0.49 -6.99 3.31
C LEU A 131 1.45 -7.93 4.04
N SER A 132 2.40 -8.55 3.32
CA SER A 132 3.45 -9.39 3.89
C SER A 132 4.32 -8.66 4.91
N ASP A 133 4.77 -7.45 4.59
CA ASP A 133 5.62 -6.63 5.48
C ASP A 133 4.82 -6.13 6.68
N TYR A 134 3.56 -5.74 6.46
CA TYR A 134 2.66 -5.32 7.52
C TYR A 134 2.40 -6.44 8.54
N ILE A 135 2.09 -7.66 8.08
CA ILE A 135 1.89 -8.83 8.95
C ILE A 135 3.16 -9.16 9.73
N ARG A 136 4.34 -9.13 9.09
CA ARG A 136 5.63 -9.34 9.77
C ARG A 136 5.87 -8.28 10.86
N ALA A 137 5.56 -7.01 10.58
CA ALA A 137 5.70 -5.92 11.55
C ALA A 137 4.77 -6.10 12.76
N LEU A 138 3.52 -6.48 12.54
CA LEU A 138 2.56 -6.79 13.60
C LEU A 138 3.04 -7.97 14.47
N CYS A 139 3.45 -9.06 13.84
CA CYS A 139 3.95 -10.24 14.57
C CYS A 139 5.22 -9.92 15.37
N SER A 140 6.10 -9.05 14.85
CA SER A 140 7.26 -8.57 15.58
C SER A 140 6.87 -7.74 16.80
N ALA A 141 5.88 -6.86 16.67
CA ALA A 141 5.36 -6.07 17.79
C ALA A 141 4.73 -6.96 18.87
N ILE A 142 3.94 -7.96 18.49
CA ILE A 142 3.34 -8.94 19.41
C ILE A 142 4.44 -9.70 20.16
N ARG A 143 5.48 -10.17 19.47
CA ARG A 143 6.63 -10.88 20.08
C ARG A 143 7.35 -10.04 21.13
N GLN A 144 7.49 -8.74 20.90
CA GLN A 144 8.19 -7.83 21.84
C GLN A 144 7.39 -7.53 23.12
N GLN A 145 6.07 -7.70 23.10
CA GLN A 145 5.22 -7.37 24.24
C GLN A 145 5.10 -8.50 25.27
N ILE A 146 5.51 -9.72 24.92
CA ILE A 146 5.18 -10.89 25.73
C ILE A 146 6.37 -11.85 25.77
N GLU A 147 6.86 -12.09 26.99
CA GLU A 147 7.86 -13.13 27.26
C GLU A 147 7.26 -14.52 27.18
N GLY A 148 7.99 -15.49 26.63
CA GLY A 148 7.61 -16.89 26.59
C GLY A 148 6.67 -17.28 25.44
N VAL A 149 6.33 -16.36 24.52
CA VAL A 149 5.53 -16.68 23.33
C VAL A 149 6.38 -16.59 22.06
N GLU A 150 6.47 -17.71 21.35
CA GLU A 150 7.08 -17.76 20.02
C GLU A 150 6.06 -17.39 18.95
N VAL A 151 6.45 -16.56 17.98
CA VAL A 151 5.60 -16.19 16.84
C VAL A 151 6.33 -16.48 15.54
N ASP A 152 5.82 -17.46 14.79
CA ASP A 152 6.32 -17.85 13.47
C ASP A 152 5.46 -17.26 12.37
N VAL A 153 6.09 -16.70 11.31
CA VAL A 153 5.38 -16.06 10.20
C VAL A 153 5.83 -16.63 8.87
N LYS A 154 4.87 -17.09 8.07
CA LYS A 154 5.05 -17.42 6.65
C LYS A 154 4.09 -16.57 5.84
N SER A 155 4.58 -15.84 4.84
CA SER A 155 3.73 -14.95 4.06
C SER A 155 4.14 -14.88 2.61
N ASP A 156 3.17 -15.05 1.73
CA ASP A 156 3.29 -14.72 0.32
C ASP A 156 3.33 -13.20 0.13
N GLU A 157 3.98 -12.75 -0.94
CA GLU A 157 4.04 -11.34 -1.29
C GLU A 157 2.70 -10.90 -1.87
N LEU A 158 1.95 -10.10 -1.11
CA LEU A 158 0.65 -9.56 -1.49
C LEU A 158 0.61 -8.05 -1.24
N GLU A 159 -0.06 -7.33 -2.14
CA GLU A 159 -0.32 -5.90 -2.00
C GLU A 159 -1.83 -5.66 -1.96
N LEU A 160 -2.29 -4.84 -1.01
CA LEU A 160 -3.69 -4.43 -0.86
C LEU A 160 -3.78 -2.94 -0.55
N SER A 161 -4.96 -2.36 -0.79
CA SER A 161 -5.24 -1.02 -0.27
C SER A 161 -5.18 -1.00 1.26
N ILE A 162 -4.82 0.15 1.85
CA ILE A 162 -4.77 0.32 3.30
C ILE A 162 -6.14 0.04 3.95
N ASP A 163 -7.23 0.42 3.26
CA ASP A 163 -8.61 0.21 3.74
C ASP A 163 -8.94 -1.28 3.93
N ARG A 164 -8.22 -2.17 3.26
CA ARG A 164 -8.34 -3.63 3.38
C ARG A 164 -7.26 -4.25 4.27
N ALA A 165 -6.04 -3.72 4.22
CA ALA A 165 -4.94 -4.22 5.04
C ALA A 165 -5.18 -3.98 6.53
N VAL A 166 -5.71 -2.80 6.93
CA VAL A 166 -5.98 -2.47 8.34
C VAL A 166 -6.97 -3.45 8.98
N PRO A 167 -8.15 -3.75 8.42
CA PRO A 167 -9.03 -4.78 8.96
C PRO A 167 -8.35 -6.15 9.13
N ILE A 168 -7.53 -6.58 8.17
CA ILE A 168 -6.80 -7.84 8.25
C ILE A 168 -5.80 -7.83 9.42
N GLY A 169 -5.05 -6.75 9.59
CA GLY A 169 -4.13 -6.59 10.71
C GLY A 169 -4.83 -6.56 12.06
N LEU A 170 -5.99 -5.92 12.17
CA LEU A 170 -6.81 -5.92 13.39
C LEU A 170 -7.37 -7.31 13.73
N ILE A 171 -7.73 -8.11 12.71
CA ILE A 171 -8.14 -9.50 12.90
C ILE A 171 -6.98 -10.34 13.43
N LEU A 172 -5.79 -10.19 12.84
CA LEU A 172 -4.57 -10.86 13.31
C LEU A 172 -4.26 -10.49 14.77
N ASP A 173 -4.25 -9.20 15.08
CA ASP A 173 -3.94 -8.69 16.43
C ASP A 173 -4.91 -9.22 17.47
N GLU A 174 -6.23 -9.13 17.21
CA GLU A 174 -7.27 -9.64 18.12
C GLU A 174 -7.15 -11.16 18.31
N THR A 175 -6.89 -11.90 17.23
CA THR A 175 -6.75 -13.37 17.31
C THR A 175 -5.51 -13.76 18.12
N ALA A 176 -4.37 -13.11 17.88
CA ALA A 176 -3.14 -13.36 18.59
C ALA A 176 -3.25 -12.99 20.08
N ILE A 177 -3.84 -11.84 20.41
CA ILE A 177 -4.08 -11.40 21.79
C ILE A 177 -5.00 -12.41 22.52
N ASN A 178 -6.03 -12.92 21.84
CA ASN A 178 -6.91 -13.93 22.41
C ASN A 178 -6.16 -15.23 22.71
N SER A 179 -5.29 -15.70 21.83
CA SER A 179 -4.43 -16.86 22.08
C SER A 179 -3.54 -16.64 23.31
N ILE A 180 -2.92 -15.48 23.43
CA ILE A 180 -2.04 -15.13 24.55
C ILE A 180 -2.79 -15.11 25.87
N LYS A 181 -3.98 -14.49 25.91
CA LYS A 181 -4.77 -14.35 27.14
C LYS A 181 -5.43 -15.65 27.58
N HIS A 182 -5.81 -16.51 26.65
CA HIS A 182 -6.73 -17.61 26.92
C HIS A 182 -6.18 -18.99 26.63
N ALA A 183 -5.23 -19.12 25.69
CA ALA A 183 -4.72 -20.41 25.24
C ALA A 183 -3.50 -20.87 26.02
N PHE A 184 -2.62 -19.95 26.43
CA PHE A 184 -1.35 -20.27 27.07
C PHE A 184 -1.40 -20.23 28.59
N GLY A 185 -0.57 -21.06 29.22
CA GLY A 185 -0.25 -21.03 30.64
C GLY A 185 1.09 -20.31 30.90
N PRO A 186 1.63 -20.40 32.13
CA PRO A 186 2.92 -19.77 32.49
C PRO A 186 4.12 -20.23 31.67
N ALA A 187 4.02 -21.42 31.04
CA ALA A 187 5.09 -21.96 30.19
C ALA A 187 5.17 -21.29 28.81
N GLY A 188 4.24 -20.37 28.50
CA GLY A 188 4.15 -19.74 27.18
C GLY A 188 3.54 -20.64 26.12
N GLY A 189 3.82 -20.34 24.87
CA GLY A 189 3.30 -21.10 23.73
C GLY A 189 3.84 -20.62 22.40
N ARG A 190 3.26 -21.13 21.32
CA ARG A 190 3.60 -20.76 19.94
C ARG A 190 2.37 -20.32 19.18
N ILE A 191 2.51 -19.21 18.45
CA ILE A 191 1.54 -18.72 17.48
C ILE A 191 2.18 -18.84 16.10
N SER A 192 1.51 -19.53 15.19
CA SER A 192 1.92 -19.64 13.77
C SER A 192 0.97 -18.82 12.92
N VAL A 193 1.51 -17.91 12.12
CA VAL A 193 0.77 -17.04 11.20
C VAL A 193 1.16 -17.40 9.78
N SER A 194 0.19 -17.73 8.93
CA SER A 194 0.42 -17.91 7.49
C SER A 194 -0.48 -17.00 6.67
N LEU A 195 0.10 -16.38 5.63
CA LEU A 195 -0.61 -15.63 4.60
C LEU A 195 -0.35 -16.32 3.27
N GLU A 196 -1.39 -16.80 2.65
CA GLU A 196 -1.34 -17.52 1.36
C GLU A 196 -2.18 -16.77 0.32
N GLY A 197 -1.58 -16.48 -0.84
CA GLY A 197 -2.24 -15.86 -1.98
C GLY A 197 -2.64 -16.85 -3.06
N GLY A 198 -3.55 -16.43 -3.97
CA GLY A 198 -3.91 -17.22 -5.15
C GLY A 198 -4.69 -18.49 -4.84
N ILE A 199 -5.41 -18.54 -3.73
CA ILE A 199 -6.26 -19.68 -3.37
C ILE A 199 -7.57 -19.58 -4.15
N GLY A 200 -7.82 -20.57 -5.02
CA GLY A 200 -9.03 -20.55 -5.84
C GLY A 200 -9.08 -19.39 -6.84
N TYR A 201 -10.26 -18.78 -7.01
CA TYR A 201 -10.49 -17.70 -7.99
C TYR A 201 -10.09 -16.30 -7.44
N GLY A 202 -8.79 -16.09 -7.14
CA GLY A 202 -8.32 -14.75 -6.75
C GLY A 202 -8.59 -14.41 -5.29
N GLU A 203 -8.61 -15.39 -4.40
CA GLU A 203 -8.70 -15.23 -2.96
C GLU A 203 -7.33 -15.37 -2.28
N ALA A 204 -7.24 -14.84 -1.07
CA ALA A 204 -6.15 -15.07 -0.14
C ALA A 204 -6.68 -15.59 1.20
N ARG A 205 -5.78 -16.19 1.97
CA ARG A 205 -6.08 -16.72 3.29
C ARG A 205 -5.04 -16.26 4.30
N LEU A 206 -5.50 -15.66 5.39
CA LEU A 206 -4.71 -15.48 6.60
C LEU A 206 -5.13 -16.56 7.61
N THR A 207 -4.17 -17.33 8.10
CA THR A 207 -4.40 -18.34 9.14
C THR A 207 -3.54 -18.03 10.35
N VAL A 208 -4.15 -18.02 11.53
CA VAL A 208 -3.51 -17.86 12.84
C VAL A 208 -3.80 -19.09 13.65
N THR A 209 -2.76 -19.81 14.08
CA THR A 209 -2.87 -21.05 14.86
C THR A 209 -2.06 -20.90 16.13
N ASP A 210 -2.65 -21.21 17.28
CA ASP A 210 -1.95 -21.40 18.55
C ASP A 210 -1.83 -22.90 18.91
N ASN A 211 -0.86 -23.22 19.74
CA ASN A 211 -0.67 -24.56 20.30
C ASN A 211 -1.14 -24.65 21.77
N GLY A 212 -2.10 -23.86 22.14
CA GLY A 212 -2.61 -23.79 23.50
C GLY A 212 -3.67 -24.83 23.82
N ARG A 213 -4.41 -24.59 24.91
CA ARG A 213 -5.43 -25.53 25.44
C ARG A 213 -6.76 -25.55 24.67
N GLY A 214 -6.87 -24.76 23.58
CA GLY A 214 -8.12 -24.59 22.85
C GLY A 214 -9.22 -23.86 23.62
N ILE A 215 -10.35 -23.61 22.95
CA ILE A 215 -11.51 -22.92 23.50
C ILE A 215 -12.52 -23.99 23.95
N ARG A 216 -12.78 -24.09 25.25
CA ARG A 216 -13.72 -25.06 25.80
C ARG A 216 -15.19 -24.64 25.72
N ASN A 217 -15.48 -23.33 25.71
CA ASN A 217 -16.82 -22.77 25.62
C ASN A 217 -16.93 -21.73 24.51
N LEU A 218 -17.56 -22.09 23.42
CA LEU A 218 -17.86 -21.19 22.30
C LEU A 218 -18.87 -20.07 22.68
N SER A 219 -19.61 -20.20 23.78
CA SER A 219 -20.59 -19.21 24.28
C SER A 219 -19.94 -18.01 25.00
N GLU A 220 -18.68 -18.10 25.42
CA GLU A 220 -17.95 -17.00 26.07
C GLU A 220 -17.30 -16.04 25.09
N HIS A 221 -17.71 -16.06 23.83
CA HIS A 221 -17.21 -15.18 22.79
C HIS A 221 -17.63 -13.73 23.07
N GLY A 222 -16.76 -13.02 23.77
CA GLY A 222 -16.88 -11.60 24.09
C GLY A 222 -16.90 -10.72 22.84
N SER A 223 -16.75 -9.42 23.05
CA SER A 223 -16.73 -8.38 22.02
C SER A 223 -15.74 -8.65 20.87
N GLY A 224 -14.66 -9.41 21.10
CA GLY A 224 -13.61 -9.71 20.13
C GLY A 224 -14.09 -10.47 18.90
N LEU A 225 -14.87 -11.56 19.06
CA LEU A 225 -15.35 -12.32 17.89
C LEU A 225 -16.34 -11.51 17.04
N LYS A 226 -17.20 -10.70 17.68
CA LYS A 226 -18.11 -9.80 16.94
C LYS A 226 -17.33 -8.80 16.10
N LEU A 227 -16.25 -8.25 16.65
CA LEU A 227 -15.37 -7.34 15.94
C LEU A 227 -14.70 -8.05 14.73
N VAL A 228 -14.06 -9.19 14.96
CA VAL A 228 -13.36 -9.98 13.94
C VAL A 228 -14.33 -10.33 12.80
N THR A 229 -15.56 -10.75 13.12
CA THR A 229 -16.59 -11.05 12.13
C THR A 229 -17.02 -9.79 11.35
N SER A 230 -17.15 -8.65 12.01
CA SER A 230 -17.50 -7.37 11.37
C SER A 230 -16.40 -6.90 10.40
N LEU A 231 -15.13 -6.97 10.84
CA LEU A 231 -13.98 -6.61 10.04
C LEU A 231 -13.82 -7.53 8.81
N ALA A 232 -14.04 -8.84 8.98
CA ALA A 232 -14.03 -9.79 7.87
C ALA A 232 -15.10 -9.44 6.82
N LYS A 233 -16.33 -9.15 7.25
CA LYS A 233 -17.41 -8.72 6.35
C LYS A 233 -17.08 -7.42 5.61
N GLN A 234 -16.44 -6.47 6.27
CA GLN A 234 -16.05 -5.18 5.68
C GLN A 234 -15.17 -5.36 4.43
N ILE A 235 -14.31 -6.38 4.42
CA ILE A 235 -13.41 -6.68 3.29
C ILE A 235 -13.97 -7.75 2.34
N GLY A 236 -15.24 -8.13 2.48
CA GLY A 236 -15.86 -9.20 1.69
C GLY A 236 -15.34 -10.59 2.04
N GLY A 237 -14.72 -10.76 3.21
CA GLY A 237 -14.13 -12.00 3.66
C GLY A 237 -15.05 -12.84 4.55
N THR A 238 -14.62 -14.07 4.78
CA THR A 238 -15.27 -15.03 5.69
C THR A 238 -14.26 -15.52 6.71
N ILE A 239 -14.71 -15.73 7.96
CA ILE A 239 -13.87 -16.23 9.03
C ILE A 239 -14.38 -17.58 9.49
N GLU A 240 -13.46 -18.50 9.71
CA GLU A 240 -13.70 -19.81 10.27
C GLU A 240 -12.77 -20.00 11.47
N GLN A 241 -13.30 -20.50 12.58
CA GLN A 241 -12.52 -20.82 13.76
C GLN A 241 -12.74 -22.29 14.15
N LYS A 242 -11.64 -23.04 14.31
CA LYS A 242 -11.62 -24.42 14.76
C LYS A 242 -10.79 -24.52 16.02
N SER A 243 -11.32 -25.16 17.03
CA SER A 243 -10.64 -25.36 18.31
C SER A 243 -10.59 -26.82 18.68
N TYR A 244 -9.42 -27.25 19.14
CA TYR A 244 -9.09 -28.59 19.57
C TYR A 244 -8.37 -28.52 20.92
N ASP A 245 -8.24 -29.65 21.63
CA ASP A 245 -7.47 -29.69 22.88
C ASP A 245 -5.98 -29.31 22.72
N SER A 246 -5.49 -29.31 21.48
CA SER A 246 -4.10 -28.97 21.11
C SER A 246 -3.94 -27.56 20.53
N GLY A 247 -4.98 -26.71 20.62
CA GLY A 247 -4.91 -25.33 20.15
C GLY A 247 -6.11 -24.86 19.33
N THR A 248 -6.05 -23.62 18.90
CA THR A 248 -7.10 -22.98 18.09
C THR A 248 -6.52 -22.50 16.76
N THR A 249 -7.27 -22.72 15.69
CA THR A 249 -6.96 -22.20 14.36
C THR A 249 -8.07 -21.26 13.91
N THR A 250 -7.70 -20.02 13.58
CA THR A 250 -8.60 -19.03 12.99
C THR A 250 -8.14 -18.75 11.57
N SER A 251 -9.02 -18.92 10.59
CA SER A 251 -8.76 -18.70 9.16
C SER A 251 -9.68 -17.63 8.61
N LEU A 252 -9.11 -16.59 8.06
CA LEU A 252 -9.78 -15.54 7.30
C LEU A 252 -9.55 -15.77 5.81
N ARG A 253 -10.60 -15.94 5.02
CA ARG A 253 -10.55 -15.92 3.54
C ARG A 253 -11.08 -14.58 3.06
N PHE A 254 -10.42 -13.99 2.07
CA PHE A 254 -10.83 -12.71 1.51
C PHE A 254 -10.44 -12.60 0.03
N PRO A 255 -11.23 -11.92 -0.82
CA PRO A 255 -10.90 -11.71 -2.22
C PRO A 255 -9.68 -10.79 -2.35
N LEU A 256 -8.83 -10.99 -3.38
CA LEU A 256 -7.70 -10.07 -3.70
C LEU A 256 -8.17 -8.89 -4.55
N ILE A 257 -9.21 -9.08 -5.35
CA ILE A 257 -9.79 -8.08 -6.24
C ILE A 257 -11.22 -7.81 -5.74
N THR A 258 -11.57 -6.55 -5.64
CA THR A 258 -12.96 -6.09 -5.43
C THR A 258 -13.41 -5.36 -6.65
#